data_3c0a223722114b46b8e605b752b423ba
#
_entry.id   3c0a223722114b46b8e605b752b423ba
#
_cell.length_a   1.000
_cell.length_b   1.000
_cell.length_c   1.000
_cell.angle_alpha   90.00
_cell.angle_beta   90.00
_cell.angle_gamma   90.00
#
_symmetry.space_group_name_H-M   'P 1'
#
loop_
_entity.id
_entity.type
_entity.pdbx_description
1 polymer ?
#
loop_
_entity_poly.entity_id
_entity_poly.type
_entity_poly.pdbx_seq_one_letter_code
_entity_poly.pdbx_strand_id
1 'polypeptide(L)'
;MFPSRKFDFVPIAAPNFALIVSGMSEPRSYLVCASQRSGSTLLVESLRATTVAGNPEEFFQYLPSTSRSPQPRQWFESVTDETVLSLLAPLEPGTADTRTAEQWRDQLLSVGRTPNGVWGGKLMWNQVPLVLDRAAGLPDRSGDDLRSALGDILDRDLAFIHVYRRDVVAQAVSMWRAVQTQVWRDDATPPAPHDGAEYHADGIAHLVRILRDQDVQWRNWFETEGLDHIDISFDDLVAAPQATAAKVLVELGLDADLAPPPPLKRQSDGRSKEWVERYRSEAAANGLPL
;
A
#
# COMPACT_ATOMS: atom_id res chain seq x y z
N MET A 1 15.19 12.14 73.54
CA MET A 1 15.82 10.91 73.03
C MET A 1 14.67 9.98 72.57
N PHE A 2 14.24 10.03 71.33
CA PHE A 2 13.17 9.19 70.79
C PHE A 2 13.79 8.17 69.85
N PRO A 3 13.40 6.90 69.86
CA PRO A 3 13.97 5.89 68.92
C PRO A 3 13.37 5.97 67.58
N SER A 4 14.23 6.01 66.52
CA SER A 4 13.89 5.94 65.11
C SER A 4 13.41 4.52 64.75
N ARG A 5 12.16 4.39 64.30
CA ARG A 5 11.67 3.16 63.69
C ARG A 5 12.14 3.13 62.22
N LYS A 6 12.92 2.12 61.85
CA LYS A 6 13.18 1.73 60.47
C LYS A 6 11.94 1.04 59.92
N PHE A 7 11.40 1.57 58.81
CA PHE A 7 10.39 0.87 58.01
C PHE A 7 11.13 0.01 56.99
N ASP A 8 11.03 -1.30 57.14
CA ASP A 8 11.48 -2.23 56.10
C ASP A 8 10.48 -2.22 54.96
N PHE A 9 10.93 -1.76 53.81
CA PHE A 9 10.19 -1.84 52.56
C PHE A 9 10.27 -3.28 52.02
N VAL A 10 9.16 -4.03 52.07
CA VAL A 10 9.02 -5.30 51.40
C VAL A 10 8.62 -4.97 49.93
N PRO A 11 9.40 -5.35 48.92
CA PRO A 11 9.00 -5.14 47.55
C PRO A 11 7.81 -6.05 47.23
N ILE A 12 6.67 -5.45 46.88
CA ILE A 12 5.54 -6.15 46.31
C ILE A 12 5.97 -6.58 44.89
N ALA A 13 6.12 -7.89 44.70
CA ALA A 13 6.36 -8.46 43.37
C ALA A 13 5.18 -8.09 42.48
N ALA A 14 5.49 -7.43 41.34
CA ALA A 14 4.51 -7.18 40.30
C ALA A 14 3.94 -8.52 39.81
N PRO A 15 2.61 -8.64 39.65
CA PRO A 15 2.03 -9.86 39.10
C PRO A 15 2.52 -10.05 37.68
N ASN A 16 3.20 -11.18 37.43
CA ASN A 16 3.44 -11.70 36.07
C ASN A 16 2.07 -11.97 35.40
N PHE A 17 1.60 -11.03 34.62
CA PHE A 17 0.57 -11.30 33.64
C PHE A 17 1.18 -12.07 32.45
N ALA A 18 1.59 -13.29 32.68
CA ALA A 18 1.68 -14.29 31.62
C ALA A 18 0.24 -14.72 31.32
N LEU A 19 -0.43 -14.00 30.46
CA LEU A 19 -1.68 -14.47 29.87
C LEU A 19 -1.34 -15.74 29.06
N ILE A 20 -1.79 -16.85 29.60
CA ILE A 20 -1.87 -18.13 28.87
C ILE A 20 -2.93 -17.95 27.81
N VAL A 21 -2.56 -17.43 26.63
CA VAL A 21 -3.35 -17.54 25.40
C VAL A 21 -2.93 -18.84 24.73
N SER A 22 -3.54 -19.93 25.19
CA SER A 22 -3.45 -21.25 24.57
C SER A 22 -4.10 -21.18 23.20
N GLY A 23 -3.30 -21.21 22.10
CA GLY A 23 -3.78 -21.47 20.77
C GLY A 23 -3.71 -20.36 19.74
N MET A 24 -3.17 -19.19 20.05
CA MET A 24 -2.91 -18.15 19.01
C MET A 24 -1.49 -18.35 18.44
N SER A 25 -1.39 -18.45 17.10
CA SER A 25 -0.12 -18.36 16.41
C SER A 25 0.54 -17.00 16.69
N GLU A 26 1.88 -16.94 16.65
CA GLU A 26 2.57 -15.67 16.77
C GLU A 26 2.09 -14.68 15.68
N PRO A 27 1.93 -13.38 16.04
CA PRO A 27 1.49 -12.39 15.09
C PRO A 27 2.44 -12.31 13.89
N ARG A 28 1.88 -12.30 12.67
CA ARG A 28 2.63 -12.34 11.43
C ARG A 28 2.86 -10.93 10.88
N SER A 29 4.08 -10.69 10.39
CA SER A 29 4.35 -9.55 9.52
C SER A 29 3.71 -9.76 8.13
N TYR A 30 3.45 -8.67 7.40
CA TYR A 30 2.69 -8.79 6.16
C TYR A 30 3.07 -7.74 5.10
N LEU A 31 2.73 -8.06 3.85
CA LEU A 31 2.86 -7.17 2.72
C LEU A 31 1.50 -7.03 1.99
N VAL A 32 1.01 -5.80 1.87
CA VAL A 32 -0.15 -5.47 1.04
C VAL A 32 0.32 -5.30 -0.40
N CYS A 33 -0.07 -6.23 -1.25
CA CYS A 33 0.22 -6.27 -2.68
C CYS A 33 -0.96 -5.66 -3.45
N ALA A 34 -0.71 -4.66 -4.29
CA ALA A 34 -1.78 -3.92 -4.92
C ALA A 34 -1.36 -3.26 -6.25
N SER A 35 -2.33 -2.70 -6.95
CA SER A 35 -2.13 -1.68 -7.97
C SER A 35 -2.66 -0.33 -7.49
N GLN A 36 -2.28 0.77 -8.14
CA GLN A 36 -2.70 2.11 -7.75
C GLN A 36 -4.22 2.24 -7.77
N ARG A 37 -4.79 2.99 -6.84
CA ARG A 37 -6.24 3.28 -6.73
C ARG A 37 -7.13 2.04 -6.51
N SER A 38 -6.57 0.93 -6.05
CA SER A 38 -7.32 -0.28 -5.66
C SER A 38 -8.00 -0.19 -4.30
N GLY A 39 -7.81 0.88 -3.54
CA GLY A 39 -8.28 1.02 -2.16
C GLY A 39 -7.27 0.58 -1.09
N SER A 40 -6.09 0.11 -1.48
CA SER A 40 -5.04 -0.35 -0.55
C SER A 40 -4.67 0.67 0.52
N THR A 41 -4.76 1.98 0.23
CA THR A 41 -4.54 3.04 1.22
C THR A 41 -5.57 2.99 2.35
N LEU A 42 -6.86 2.75 2.06
CA LEU A 42 -7.89 2.63 3.09
C LEU A 42 -7.60 1.46 4.05
N LEU A 43 -7.19 0.31 3.51
CA LEU A 43 -6.80 -0.84 4.33
C LEU A 43 -5.56 -0.52 5.18
N VAL A 44 -4.51 0.01 4.56
CA VAL A 44 -3.25 0.36 5.22
C VAL A 44 -3.47 1.35 6.37
N GLU A 45 -4.26 2.41 6.18
CA GLU A 45 -4.59 3.35 7.24
C GLU A 45 -5.42 2.71 8.36
N SER A 46 -6.35 1.81 8.03
CA SER A 46 -7.10 1.06 9.03
C SER A 46 -6.20 0.16 9.87
N LEU A 47 -5.26 -0.56 9.24
CA LEU A 47 -4.30 -1.41 9.95
C LEU A 47 -3.32 -0.58 10.81
N ARG A 48 -2.81 0.52 10.28
CA ARG A 48 -1.94 1.44 11.03
C ARG A 48 -2.63 2.00 12.29
N ALA A 49 -3.89 2.37 12.17
CA ALA A 49 -4.68 2.92 13.27
C ALA A 49 -4.90 1.94 14.44
N THR A 50 -4.69 0.62 14.22
CA THR A 50 -4.72 -0.38 15.29
C THR A 50 -3.55 -0.27 16.25
N THR A 51 -2.42 0.33 15.83
CA THR A 51 -1.14 0.43 16.56
C THR A 51 -0.45 -0.89 16.89
N VAL A 52 -1.02 -2.01 16.46
CA VAL A 52 -0.47 -3.38 16.67
C VAL A 52 -0.20 -4.13 15.36
N ALA A 53 -0.76 -3.69 14.25
CA ALA A 53 -0.61 -4.33 12.95
C ALA A 53 0.52 -3.69 12.11
N GLY A 54 1.66 -3.42 12.71
CA GLY A 54 2.75 -2.73 12.02
C GLY A 54 2.44 -1.25 11.77
N ASN A 55 3.38 -0.58 11.12
CA ASN A 55 3.19 0.79 10.62
C ASN A 55 3.31 0.81 9.10
N PRO A 56 2.34 0.23 8.37
CA PRO A 56 2.46 0.00 6.94
C PRO A 56 2.51 1.29 6.15
N GLU A 57 3.53 1.38 5.28
CA GLU A 57 3.75 2.46 4.33
C GLU A 57 4.09 1.89 2.96
N GLU A 58 4.12 2.74 1.95
CA GLU A 58 4.57 2.44 0.60
C GLU A 58 6.08 2.65 0.48
N PHE A 59 6.86 1.83 1.18
CA PHE A 59 8.30 1.99 1.34
C PHE A 59 9.11 1.85 0.06
N PHE A 60 8.56 1.16 -0.95
CA PHE A 60 9.26 0.79 -2.17
C PHE A 60 9.05 1.78 -3.33
N GLN A 61 8.28 2.85 -3.10
CA GLN A 61 7.90 3.77 -4.17
C GLN A 61 9.01 4.75 -4.58
N TYR A 62 10.02 4.94 -3.73
CA TYR A 62 11.00 6.00 -3.94
C TYR A 62 12.04 5.63 -4.97
N LEU A 63 12.11 6.43 -6.01
CA LEU A 63 13.17 6.33 -7.01
C LEU A 63 14.51 6.71 -6.41
N PRO A 64 15.55 5.89 -6.59
CA PRO A 64 16.89 6.23 -6.10
C PRO A 64 17.41 7.55 -6.63
N SER A 65 17.05 7.93 -7.86
CA SER A 65 17.52 9.15 -8.51
C SER A 65 16.87 10.43 -8.00
N THR A 66 15.66 10.37 -7.49
CA THR A 66 14.89 11.57 -7.11
C THR A 66 14.41 11.56 -5.67
N SER A 67 14.43 10.43 -4.97
CA SER A 67 13.80 10.23 -3.65
C SER A 67 12.33 10.67 -3.60
N ARG A 68 11.66 10.79 -4.74
CA ARG A 68 10.27 11.23 -4.86
C ARG A 68 9.43 10.19 -5.59
N SER A 69 8.19 10.13 -5.23
CA SER A 69 7.16 9.36 -5.90
C SER A 69 5.78 9.83 -5.39
N PRO A 70 4.71 9.58 -6.12
CA PRO A 70 4.70 9.07 -7.50
C PRO A 70 5.06 10.16 -8.51
N GLN A 71 5.73 9.76 -9.60
CA GLN A 71 6.07 10.65 -10.69
C GLN A 71 5.14 10.36 -11.88
N PRO A 72 4.24 11.25 -12.26
CA PRO A 72 3.18 10.99 -13.23
C PRO A 72 3.68 10.44 -14.56
N ARG A 73 4.74 11.01 -15.10
CA ARG A 73 5.28 10.62 -16.42
C ARG A 73 5.85 9.21 -16.48
N GLN A 74 6.19 8.60 -15.34
CA GLN A 74 6.70 7.22 -15.31
C GLN A 74 5.68 6.19 -15.75
N TRP A 75 4.38 6.41 -15.48
CA TRP A 75 3.32 5.54 -15.98
C TRP A 75 3.04 5.73 -17.47
N PHE A 76 3.65 6.72 -18.11
CA PHE A 76 3.40 7.12 -19.49
C PHE A 76 4.66 7.10 -20.36
N GLU A 77 5.72 6.40 -19.96
CA GLU A 77 6.99 6.32 -20.71
C GLU A 77 6.81 5.79 -22.15
N SER A 78 5.84 4.89 -22.37
CA SER A 78 5.53 4.36 -23.70
C SER A 78 4.56 5.23 -24.53
N VAL A 79 4.04 6.32 -23.97
CA VAL A 79 3.09 7.21 -24.62
C VAL A 79 3.86 8.34 -25.30
N THR A 80 3.59 8.51 -26.61
CA THR A 80 4.20 9.57 -27.43
C THR A 80 3.20 10.68 -27.81
N ASP A 81 1.94 10.54 -27.41
CA ASP A 81 0.90 11.54 -27.68
C ASP A 81 1.10 12.76 -26.76
N GLU A 82 1.52 13.85 -27.37
CA GLU A 82 1.77 15.13 -26.66
C GLU A 82 0.50 15.70 -26.02
N THR A 83 -0.69 15.38 -26.55
CA THR A 83 -1.96 15.83 -25.95
C THR A 83 -2.19 15.16 -24.60
N VAL A 84 -1.87 13.86 -24.48
CA VAL A 84 -1.89 13.13 -23.21
C VAL A 84 -0.80 13.63 -22.26
N LEU A 85 0.45 13.75 -22.77
CA LEU A 85 1.61 14.11 -21.94
C LEU A 85 1.52 15.52 -21.39
N SER A 86 0.89 16.45 -22.10
CA SER A 86 0.70 17.83 -21.66
C SER A 86 -0.26 17.98 -20.47
N LEU A 87 -1.15 16.99 -20.26
CA LEU A 87 -2.10 16.96 -19.14
C LEU A 87 -1.49 16.38 -17.86
N LEU A 88 -0.32 15.75 -17.92
CA LEU A 88 0.32 15.19 -16.76
C LEU A 88 1.04 16.26 -15.95
N ALA A 89 1.00 16.15 -14.63
CA ALA A 89 1.82 16.98 -13.78
C ALA A 89 3.31 16.86 -14.16
N PRO A 90 4.08 17.95 -14.12
CA PRO A 90 5.49 17.90 -14.47
C PRO A 90 6.27 17.01 -13.52
N LEU A 91 7.39 16.45 -14.01
CA LEU A 91 8.37 15.79 -13.14
C LEU A 91 8.98 16.84 -12.19
N GLU A 92 8.90 16.56 -10.90
CA GLU A 92 9.56 17.38 -9.90
C GLU A 92 11.00 16.91 -9.68
N PRO A 93 11.97 17.85 -9.63
CA PRO A 93 13.32 17.49 -9.26
C PRO A 93 13.34 16.99 -7.82
N GLY A 94 14.09 15.92 -7.57
CA GLY A 94 14.32 15.37 -6.25
C GLY A 94 15.81 15.27 -5.96
N THR A 95 16.15 14.84 -4.74
CA THR A 95 17.53 14.54 -4.35
C THR A 95 17.73 13.02 -4.45
N ALA A 96 18.86 12.61 -5.00
CA ALA A 96 19.20 11.19 -5.06
C ALA A 96 19.25 10.56 -3.66
N ASP A 97 18.77 9.35 -3.54
CA ASP A 97 18.91 8.56 -2.31
C ASP A 97 20.34 8.02 -2.22
N THR A 98 21.10 8.52 -1.26
CA THR A 98 22.49 8.14 -1.04
C THR A 98 22.68 6.99 -0.05
N ARG A 99 21.59 6.44 0.48
CA ARG A 99 21.65 5.29 1.40
C ARG A 99 22.14 4.05 0.67
N THR A 100 22.96 3.25 1.36
CA THR A 100 23.23 1.88 0.90
C THR A 100 21.96 1.02 0.98
N ALA A 101 21.95 -0.13 0.30
CA ALA A 101 20.83 -1.05 0.38
C ALA A 101 20.56 -1.53 1.82
N GLU A 102 21.63 -1.76 2.60
CA GLU A 102 21.53 -2.13 4.01
C GLU A 102 20.92 -1.00 4.86
N GLN A 103 21.39 0.24 4.71
CA GLN A 103 20.85 1.40 5.43
C GLN A 103 19.37 1.63 5.12
N TRP A 104 19.01 1.46 3.83
CA TRP A 104 17.63 1.56 3.40
C TRP A 104 16.78 0.44 4.01
N ARG A 105 17.26 -0.82 3.99
CA ARG A 105 16.59 -1.98 4.60
C ARG A 105 16.38 -1.78 6.09
N ASP A 106 17.41 -1.39 6.82
CA ASP A 106 17.36 -1.20 8.27
C ASP A 106 16.34 -0.11 8.66
N GLN A 107 16.30 0.98 7.89
CA GLN A 107 15.29 2.02 8.09
C GLN A 107 13.88 1.50 7.83
N LEU A 108 13.66 0.81 6.70
CA LEU A 108 12.36 0.22 6.34
C LEU A 108 11.86 -0.74 7.43
N LEU A 109 12.73 -1.61 7.94
CA LEU A 109 12.41 -2.54 9.01
C LEU A 109 12.08 -1.82 10.32
N SER A 110 12.80 -0.77 10.64
CA SER A 110 12.57 0.03 11.85
C SER A 110 11.24 0.78 11.81
N VAL A 111 10.97 1.52 10.72
CA VAL A 111 9.78 2.39 10.65
C VAL A 111 8.48 1.64 10.39
N GLY A 112 8.55 0.47 9.73
CA GLY A 112 7.38 -0.36 9.43
C GLY A 112 6.88 -1.22 10.59
N ARG A 113 7.57 -1.21 11.74
CA ARG A 113 7.31 -2.13 12.86
C ARG A 113 6.61 -1.45 14.03
N THR A 114 5.66 -2.16 14.64
CA THR A 114 5.07 -1.81 15.94
C THR A 114 5.81 -2.49 17.09
N PRO A 115 5.62 -2.03 18.37
CA PRO A 115 6.34 -2.56 19.53
C PRO A 115 6.17 -4.07 19.78
N ASN A 116 5.08 -4.67 19.31
CA ASN A 116 4.84 -6.13 19.38
C ASN A 116 5.64 -6.94 18.32
N GLY A 117 6.48 -6.27 17.52
CA GLY A 117 7.34 -6.91 16.53
C GLY A 117 6.72 -7.12 15.14
N VAL A 118 5.43 -6.84 14.96
CA VAL A 118 4.75 -6.93 13.66
C VAL A 118 5.26 -5.83 12.74
N TRP A 119 5.71 -6.21 11.55
CA TRP A 119 6.03 -5.29 10.46
C TRP A 119 4.91 -5.32 9.43
N GLY A 120 4.54 -4.15 8.89
CA GLY A 120 3.59 -4.02 7.80
C GLY A 120 4.14 -3.14 6.68
N GLY A 121 3.82 -3.48 5.44
CA GLY A 121 4.21 -2.67 4.28
C GLY A 121 3.21 -2.79 3.14
N LYS A 122 3.38 -1.93 2.11
CA LYS A 122 2.61 -1.93 0.88
C LYS A 122 3.52 -1.86 -0.32
N LEU A 123 3.25 -2.70 -1.32
CA LEU A 123 4.00 -2.78 -2.56
C LEU A 123 3.03 -2.73 -3.75
N MET A 124 3.28 -1.83 -4.68
CA MET A 124 2.61 -1.79 -5.97
C MET A 124 3.43 -2.58 -7.00
N TRP A 125 2.76 -3.27 -7.94
CA TRP A 125 3.49 -4.09 -8.91
C TRP A 125 4.55 -3.31 -9.71
N ASN A 126 4.25 -2.08 -10.11
CA ASN A 126 5.22 -1.24 -10.83
C ASN A 126 6.47 -0.87 -10.02
N GLN A 127 6.49 -1.14 -8.71
CA GLN A 127 7.64 -0.93 -7.83
C GLN A 127 8.52 -2.19 -7.71
N VAL A 128 8.09 -3.33 -8.25
CA VAL A 128 8.87 -4.58 -8.21
C VAL A 128 10.30 -4.39 -8.75
N PRO A 129 10.54 -3.71 -9.87
CA PRO A 129 11.90 -3.46 -10.35
C PRO A 129 12.76 -2.72 -9.31
N LEU A 130 12.19 -1.80 -8.54
CA LEU A 130 12.91 -1.05 -7.49
C LEU A 130 13.24 -1.95 -6.28
N VAL A 131 12.36 -2.91 -5.95
CA VAL A 131 12.64 -3.92 -4.93
C VAL A 131 13.83 -4.78 -5.33
N LEU A 132 13.82 -5.27 -6.59
CA LEU A 132 14.90 -6.11 -7.13
C LEU A 132 16.24 -5.34 -7.18
N ASP A 133 16.21 -4.08 -7.62
CA ASP A 133 17.39 -3.22 -7.67
C ASP A 133 17.98 -2.96 -6.27
N ARG A 134 17.12 -2.69 -5.28
CA ARG A 134 17.55 -2.52 -3.89
C ARG A 134 18.10 -3.82 -3.28
N ALA A 135 17.43 -4.95 -3.51
CA ALA A 135 17.93 -6.25 -3.06
C ALA A 135 19.29 -6.59 -3.69
N ALA A 136 19.49 -6.23 -4.96
CA ALA A 136 20.76 -6.45 -5.67
C ALA A 136 21.97 -5.79 -4.98
N GLY A 137 21.75 -4.75 -4.21
CA GLY A 137 22.79 -4.07 -3.43
C GLY A 137 23.04 -4.68 -2.04
N LEU A 138 22.30 -5.72 -1.62
CA LEU A 138 22.53 -6.39 -0.34
C LEU A 138 23.68 -7.39 -0.43
N PRO A 139 24.51 -7.56 0.63
CA PRO A 139 25.68 -8.44 0.59
C PRO A 139 25.33 -9.93 0.50
N ASP A 140 24.23 -10.34 1.13
CA ASP A 140 23.83 -11.75 1.28
C ASP A 140 22.54 -12.04 0.51
N ARG A 141 22.62 -12.02 -0.83
CA ARG A 141 21.48 -12.31 -1.72
C ARG A 141 21.20 -13.80 -1.82
N SER A 142 19.92 -14.18 -1.69
CA SER A 142 19.47 -15.57 -1.89
C SER A 142 19.09 -15.88 -3.35
N GLY A 143 18.69 -14.86 -4.13
CA GLY A 143 18.29 -15.02 -5.53
C GLY A 143 18.00 -13.69 -6.24
N ASP A 144 17.57 -13.78 -7.51
CA ASP A 144 17.29 -12.61 -8.37
C ASP A 144 15.76 -12.38 -8.60
N ASP A 145 14.92 -13.25 -8.06
CA ASP A 145 13.47 -13.15 -8.17
C ASP A 145 12.86 -12.32 -7.03
N LEU A 146 11.57 -11.96 -7.17
CA LEU A 146 10.87 -11.11 -6.21
C LEU A 146 10.73 -11.78 -4.83
N ARG A 147 10.51 -13.10 -4.77
CA ARG A 147 10.37 -13.81 -3.50
C ARG A 147 11.66 -13.79 -2.71
N SER A 148 12.77 -14.10 -3.37
CA SER A 148 14.12 -14.01 -2.79
C SER A 148 14.42 -12.59 -2.32
N ALA A 149 14.18 -11.59 -3.17
CA ALA A 149 14.41 -10.19 -2.84
C ALA A 149 13.61 -9.72 -1.61
N LEU A 150 12.33 -10.10 -1.51
CA LEU A 150 11.52 -9.79 -0.34
C LEU A 150 12.02 -10.50 0.92
N GLY A 151 12.45 -11.77 0.81
CA GLY A 151 13.09 -12.52 1.91
C GLY A 151 14.35 -11.84 2.41
N ASP A 152 15.25 -11.44 1.50
CA ASP A 152 16.52 -10.79 1.82
C ASP A 152 16.33 -9.39 2.46
N ILE A 153 15.30 -8.65 2.01
CA ILE A 153 14.98 -7.33 2.56
C ILE A 153 14.29 -7.43 3.91
N LEU A 154 13.30 -8.33 4.06
CA LEU A 154 12.40 -8.36 5.20
C LEU A 154 12.76 -9.43 6.24
N ASP A 155 13.66 -10.33 5.90
CA ASP A 155 14.23 -11.38 6.78
C ASP A 155 13.13 -12.19 7.54
N ARG A 156 12.04 -12.55 6.85
CA ARG A 156 10.95 -13.33 7.46
C ARG A 156 9.89 -13.80 6.47
N ASP A 157 9.16 -14.80 6.90
CA ASP A 157 7.91 -15.19 6.25
C ASP A 157 6.84 -14.12 6.44
N LEU A 158 6.26 -13.70 5.33
CA LEU A 158 5.20 -12.69 5.31
C LEU A 158 3.86 -13.33 5.02
N ALA A 159 2.81 -12.77 5.61
CA ALA A 159 1.47 -12.92 5.08
C ALA A 159 1.30 -11.96 3.91
N PHE A 160 0.72 -12.43 2.82
CA PHE A 160 0.41 -11.59 1.66
C PHE A 160 -1.07 -11.22 1.64
N ILE A 161 -1.36 -9.95 1.36
CA ILE A 161 -2.72 -9.43 1.25
C ILE A 161 -2.84 -8.77 -0.11
N HIS A 162 -3.62 -9.35 -1.00
CA HIS A 162 -3.86 -8.81 -2.34
C HIS A 162 -5.09 -7.90 -2.33
N VAL A 163 -4.90 -6.60 -2.59
CA VAL A 163 -5.99 -5.63 -2.69
C VAL A 163 -6.20 -5.23 -4.14
N TYR A 164 -7.36 -5.58 -4.69
CA TYR A 164 -7.69 -5.40 -6.08
C TYR A 164 -9.02 -4.68 -6.29
N ARG A 165 -9.24 -4.16 -7.50
CA ARG A 165 -10.48 -3.50 -7.88
C ARG A 165 -11.04 -4.10 -9.15
N ARG A 166 -12.29 -4.65 -9.08
CA ARG A 166 -12.96 -5.27 -10.25
C ARG A 166 -13.25 -4.25 -11.35
N ASP A 167 -13.70 -3.06 -10.97
CA ASP A 167 -13.97 -1.97 -11.91
C ASP A 167 -12.67 -1.22 -12.26
N VAL A 168 -11.91 -1.78 -13.21
CA VAL A 168 -10.64 -1.20 -13.66
C VAL A 168 -10.84 0.14 -14.37
N VAL A 169 -12.00 0.38 -15.01
CA VAL A 169 -12.30 1.67 -15.64
C VAL A 169 -12.45 2.76 -14.58
N ALA A 170 -13.21 2.51 -13.53
CA ALA A 170 -13.32 3.46 -12.42
C ALA A 170 -11.99 3.64 -11.67
N GLN A 171 -11.15 2.61 -11.62
CA GLN A 171 -9.80 2.69 -11.08
C GLN A 171 -8.91 3.60 -11.95
N ALA A 172 -8.93 3.41 -13.27
CA ALA A 172 -8.15 4.20 -14.23
C ALA A 172 -8.60 5.67 -14.25
N VAL A 173 -9.89 5.96 -14.21
CA VAL A 173 -10.42 7.34 -14.09
C VAL A 173 -9.91 8.00 -12.81
N SER A 174 -9.94 7.28 -11.68
CA SER A 174 -9.40 7.81 -10.42
C SER A 174 -7.89 8.08 -10.51
N MET A 175 -7.14 7.21 -11.19
CA MET A 175 -5.70 7.39 -11.39
C MET A 175 -5.42 8.53 -12.38
N TRP A 176 -6.19 8.63 -13.47
CA TRP A 176 -6.05 9.70 -14.47
C TRP A 176 -6.18 11.10 -13.86
N ARG A 177 -7.10 11.27 -12.92
CA ARG A 177 -7.22 12.51 -12.14
C ARG A 177 -6.01 12.71 -11.23
N ALA A 178 -5.58 11.68 -10.51
CA ALA A 178 -4.47 11.79 -9.57
C ALA A 178 -3.13 12.14 -10.25
N VAL A 179 -2.84 11.62 -11.45
CA VAL A 179 -1.60 11.94 -12.19
C VAL A 179 -1.57 13.37 -12.72
N GLN A 180 -2.74 14.01 -12.88
CA GLN A 180 -2.84 15.41 -13.28
C GLN A 180 -2.78 16.38 -12.08
N THR A 181 -3.48 16.02 -10.99
CA THR A 181 -3.69 16.93 -9.85
C THR A 181 -2.70 16.73 -8.72
N GLN A 182 -1.98 15.59 -8.71
CA GLN A 182 -1.12 15.14 -7.61
C GLN A 182 -1.87 14.90 -6.29
N VAL A 183 -3.21 14.82 -6.32
CA VAL A 183 -4.02 14.50 -5.15
C VAL A 183 -4.18 12.98 -5.06
N TRP A 184 -3.38 12.37 -4.22
CA TRP A 184 -3.35 10.91 -4.03
C TRP A 184 -4.17 10.43 -2.84
N ARG A 185 -4.42 11.30 -1.84
CA ARG A 185 -5.22 11.04 -0.63
C ARG A 185 -6.25 12.15 -0.44
N ASP A 186 -7.40 11.80 0.13
CA ASP A 186 -8.52 12.72 0.38
C ASP A 186 -8.47 13.37 1.79
N ASP A 187 -7.33 13.33 2.46
CA ASP A 187 -7.11 13.92 3.79
C ASP A 187 -6.80 15.43 3.74
N ALA A 188 -6.54 15.95 2.57
CA ALA A 188 -6.40 17.39 2.35
C ALA A 188 -7.76 18.00 1.97
N THR A 189 -8.02 19.22 2.43
CA THR A 189 -9.11 20.15 2.11
C THR A 189 -9.99 19.71 0.93
N PRO A 190 -11.34 19.75 1.03
CA PRO A 190 -12.21 19.28 -0.05
C PRO A 190 -11.67 19.76 -1.40
N PRO A 191 -11.51 18.88 -2.38
CA PRO A 191 -11.01 19.28 -3.69
C PRO A 191 -11.88 20.43 -4.19
N ALA A 192 -11.23 21.47 -4.73
CA ALA A 192 -11.96 22.58 -5.35
C ALA A 192 -12.98 21.99 -6.34
N PRO A 193 -14.13 22.62 -6.53
CA PRO A 193 -15.17 22.13 -7.45
C PRO A 193 -14.65 21.87 -8.86
N HIS A 194 -13.49 22.45 -9.20
CA HIS A 194 -12.70 22.19 -10.40
C HIS A 194 -11.24 21.96 -9.97
N ASP A 195 -10.87 20.67 -9.87
CA ASP A 195 -9.49 20.24 -9.56
C ASP A 195 -8.50 20.44 -10.72
N GLY A 196 -8.91 21.05 -11.82
CA GLY A 196 -8.08 21.29 -13.00
C GLY A 196 -7.85 20.06 -13.89
N ALA A 197 -8.26 18.87 -13.48
CA ALA A 197 -8.09 17.68 -14.31
C ALA A 197 -8.99 17.71 -15.54
N GLU A 198 -8.48 17.23 -16.68
CA GLU A 198 -9.17 17.16 -17.95
C GLU A 198 -9.38 15.70 -18.38
N TYR A 199 -10.54 15.43 -19.00
CA TYR A 199 -10.85 14.11 -19.53
C TYR A 199 -10.05 13.85 -20.80
N HIS A 200 -9.44 12.67 -20.91
CA HIS A 200 -8.80 12.17 -22.14
C HIS A 200 -8.99 10.67 -22.26
N ALA A 201 -9.67 10.22 -23.32
CA ALA A 201 -9.99 8.80 -23.49
C ALA A 201 -8.75 7.92 -23.62
N ASP A 202 -7.74 8.32 -24.40
CA ASP A 202 -6.52 7.54 -24.60
C ASP A 202 -5.64 7.51 -23.34
N GLY A 203 -5.60 8.61 -22.57
CA GLY A 203 -4.94 8.63 -21.27
C GLY A 203 -5.56 7.64 -20.28
N ILE A 204 -6.89 7.58 -20.22
CA ILE A 204 -7.61 6.60 -19.41
C ILE A 204 -7.41 5.18 -19.96
N ALA A 205 -7.47 4.98 -21.28
CA ALA A 205 -7.25 3.69 -21.94
C ALA A 205 -5.86 3.11 -21.63
N HIS A 206 -4.84 3.96 -21.65
CA HIS A 206 -3.49 3.58 -21.25
C HIS A 206 -3.47 3.09 -19.80
N LEU A 207 -4.09 3.81 -18.87
CA LEU A 207 -4.16 3.42 -17.46
C LEU A 207 -4.98 2.15 -17.23
N VAL A 208 -6.05 1.91 -17.99
CA VAL A 208 -6.80 0.64 -17.96
C VAL A 208 -5.87 -0.54 -18.27
N ARG A 209 -5.01 -0.41 -19.32
CA ARG A 209 -4.08 -1.49 -19.70
C ARG A 209 -3.07 -1.77 -18.58
N ILE A 210 -2.36 -0.75 -18.11
CA ILE A 210 -1.32 -0.96 -17.08
C ILE A 210 -1.88 -1.43 -15.74
N LEU A 211 -3.04 -0.95 -15.30
CA LEU A 211 -3.63 -1.38 -14.04
C LEU A 211 -4.13 -2.82 -14.11
N ARG A 212 -4.70 -3.23 -15.26
CA ARG A 212 -5.06 -4.62 -15.50
C ARG A 212 -3.83 -5.52 -15.51
N ASP A 213 -2.78 -5.11 -16.23
CA ASP A 213 -1.53 -5.87 -16.29
C ASP A 213 -0.91 -6.04 -14.91
N GLN A 214 -0.89 -5.02 -14.07
CA GLN A 214 -0.39 -5.12 -12.70
C GLN A 214 -1.20 -6.12 -11.85
N ASP A 215 -2.54 -6.14 -11.97
CA ASP A 215 -3.37 -7.10 -11.24
C ASP A 215 -3.12 -8.54 -11.73
N VAL A 216 -2.99 -8.72 -13.04
CA VAL A 216 -2.64 -10.03 -13.64
C VAL A 216 -1.25 -10.50 -13.16
N GLN A 217 -0.27 -9.61 -13.11
CA GLN A 217 1.08 -9.96 -12.66
C GLN A 217 1.10 -10.37 -11.18
N TRP A 218 0.34 -9.71 -10.28
CA TRP A 218 0.19 -10.15 -8.90
C TRP A 218 -0.39 -11.56 -8.80
N ARG A 219 -1.49 -11.85 -9.53
CA ARG A 219 -2.12 -13.18 -9.52
C ARG A 219 -1.18 -14.26 -10.03
N ASN A 220 -0.51 -13.99 -11.16
CA ASN A 220 0.46 -14.91 -11.73
C ASN A 220 1.63 -15.18 -10.77
N TRP A 221 2.11 -14.16 -10.07
CA TRP A 221 3.19 -14.34 -9.10
C TRP A 221 2.76 -15.21 -7.93
N PHE A 222 1.61 -14.96 -7.32
CA PHE A 222 1.09 -15.80 -6.24
C PHE A 222 0.91 -17.26 -6.68
N GLU A 223 0.34 -17.47 -7.86
CA GLU A 223 0.14 -18.81 -8.42
C GLU A 223 1.46 -19.52 -8.71
N THR A 224 2.39 -18.86 -9.38
CA THR A 224 3.69 -19.42 -9.78
C THR A 224 4.55 -19.78 -8.57
N GLU A 225 4.55 -18.94 -7.55
CA GLU A 225 5.31 -19.16 -6.32
C GLU A 225 4.58 -20.03 -5.29
N GLY A 226 3.33 -20.41 -5.56
CA GLY A 226 2.51 -21.19 -4.64
C GLY A 226 2.29 -20.47 -3.30
N LEU A 227 2.06 -19.16 -3.33
CA LEU A 227 1.91 -18.34 -2.14
C LEU A 227 0.45 -18.21 -1.72
N ASP A 228 0.16 -18.58 -0.49
CA ASP A 228 -1.13 -18.28 0.13
C ASP A 228 -1.25 -16.77 0.35
N HIS A 229 -2.41 -16.21 0.03
CA HIS A 229 -2.70 -14.80 0.20
C HIS A 229 -4.17 -14.54 0.53
N ILE A 230 -4.43 -13.36 1.11
CA ILE A 230 -5.78 -12.90 1.44
C ILE A 230 -6.24 -11.96 0.33
N ASP A 231 -7.27 -12.36 -0.42
CA ASP A 231 -7.90 -11.49 -1.42
C ASP A 231 -8.90 -10.53 -0.78
N ILE A 232 -8.73 -9.24 -1.06
CA ILE A 232 -9.63 -8.17 -0.63
C ILE A 232 -10.04 -7.33 -1.84
N SER A 233 -11.33 -7.36 -2.19
CA SER A 233 -11.84 -6.49 -3.23
C SER A 233 -12.08 -5.08 -2.70
N PHE A 234 -11.92 -4.08 -3.57
CA PHE A 234 -12.29 -2.69 -3.27
C PHE A 234 -13.73 -2.57 -2.78
N ASP A 235 -14.65 -3.32 -3.41
CA ASP A 235 -16.08 -3.24 -3.11
C ASP A 235 -16.37 -3.74 -1.69
N ASP A 236 -15.78 -4.87 -1.29
CA ASP A 236 -15.93 -5.42 0.06
C ASP A 236 -15.30 -4.50 1.11
N LEU A 237 -14.10 -3.96 0.80
CA LEU A 237 -13.40 -3.03 1.68
C LEU A 237 -14.19 -1.74 1.93
N VAL A 238 -14.85 -1.20 0.89
CA VAL A 238 -15.65 0.03 1.02
C VAL A 238 -17.01 -0.22 1.67
N ALA A 239 -17.60 -1.40 1.42
CA ALA A 239 -18.88 -1.77 2.02
C ALA A 239 -18.78 -2.00 3.54
N ALA A 240 -17.68 -2.62 4.00
CA ALA A 240 -17.50 -3.00 5.40
C ALA A 240 -16.02 -2.82 5.85
N PRO A 241 -15.47 -1.59 5.90
CA PRO A 241 -14.03 -1.38 6.10
C PRO A 241 -13.54 -1.89 7.46
N GLN A 242 -14.32 -1.69 8.54
CA GLN A 242 -13.95 -2.19 9.87
C GLN A 242 -13.97 -3.73 9.92
N ALA A 243 -15.00 -4.36 9.36
CA ALA A 243 -15.08 -5.82 9.34
C ALA A 243 -13.98 -6.43 8.47
N THR A 244 -13.61 -5.78 7.36
CA THR A 244 -12.50 -6.21 6.52
C THR A 244 -11.16 -6.09 7.26
N ALA A 245 -10.92 -5.00 7.98
CA ALA A 245 -9.74 -4.84 8.82
C ALA A 245 -9.70 -5.89 9.93
N ALA A 246 -10.82 -6.15 10.62
CA ALA A 246 -10.93 -7.19 11.64
C ALA A 246 -10.59 -8.59 11.10
N LYS A 247 -11.09 -8.94 9.90
CA LYS A 247 -10.74 -10.20 9.23
C LYS A 247 -9.22 -10.29 9.00
N VAL A 248 -8.60 -9.23 8.50
CA VAL A 248 -7.14 -9.21 8.30
C VAL A 248 -6.40 -9.38 9.61
N LEU A 249 -6.81 -8.72 10.69
CA LEU A 249 -6.18 -8.88 12.01
C LEU A 249 -6.21 -10.33 12.48
N VAL A 250 -7.34 -11.03 12.33
CA VAL A 250 -7.44 -12.46 12.67
C VAL A 250 -6.43 -13.31 11.89
N GLU A 251 -6.34 -13.10 10.58
CA GLU A 251 -5.41 -13.84 9.71
C GLU A 251 -3.93 -13.56 10.05
N LEU A 252 -3.67 -12.38 10.63
CA LEU A 252 -2.34 -12.02 11.13
C LEU A 252 -2.07 -12.51 12.56
N GLY A 253 -3.02 -13.21 13.21
CA GLY A 253 -2.90 -13.64 14.60
C GLY A 253 -3.07 -12.50 15.62
N LEU A 254 -3.80 -11.44 15.23
CA LEU A 254 -4.07 -10.27 16.05
C LEU A 254 -5.55 -10.22 16.49
N ASP A 255 -5.84 -9.45 17.52
CA ASP A 255 -7.18 -9.30 18.06
C ASP A 255 -8.07 -8.48 17.10
N ALA A 256 -9.19 -9.07 16.65
CA ALA A 256 -10.17 -8.47 15.76
C ALA A 256 -10.83 -7.22 16.36
N ASP A 257 -11.00 -7.17 17.67
CA ASP A 257 -11.67 -6.06 18.38
C ASP A 257 -10.86 -4.75 18.31
N LEU A 258 -9.58 -4.84 17.90
CA LEU A 258 -8.73 -3.68 17.68
C LEU A 258 -8.98 -2.99 16.33
N ALA A 259 -9.84 -3.53 15.46
CA ALA A 259 -10.19 -2.91 14.19
C ALA A 259 -10.92 -1.57 14.41
N PRO A 260 -10.33 -0.42 14.03
CA PRO A 260 -10.92 0.88 14.26
C PRO A 260 -12.09 1.14 13.30
N PRO A 261 -12.98 2.09 13.60
CA PRO A 261 -13.89 2.61 12.61
C PRO A 261 -13.09 3.19 11.41
N PRO A 262 -13.66 3.22 10.21
CA PRO A 262 -12.93 3.63 9.01
C PRO A 262 -12.34 5.04 9.16
N PRO A 263 -11.02 5.21 8.94
CA PRO A 263 -10.34 6.48 9.12
C PRO A 263 -10.69 7.52 8.04
N LEU A 264 -11.19 7.06 6.90
CA LEU A 264 -11.47 7.87 5.73
C LEU A 264 -12.94 7.77 5.33
N LYS A 265 -13.56 8.90 5.02
CA LYS A 265 -14.88 8.94 4.39
C LYS A 265 -14.73 8.81 2.88
N ARG A 266 -15.53 7.94 2.26
CA ARG A 266 -15.58 7.84 0.79
C ARG A 266 -16.10 9.16 0.22
N GLN A 267 -15.31 9.82 -0.60
CA GLN A 267 -15.79 10.88 -1.48
C GLN A 267 -15.96 10.32 -2.88
N SER A 268 -17.21 10.00 -3.23
CA SER A 268 -17.60 9.72 -4.60
C SER A 268 -18.06 11.04 -5.22
N ASP A 269 -17.20 11.69 -6.01
CA ASP A 269 -17.63 12.87 -6.73
C ASP A 269 -18.37 12.50 -8.03
N GLY A 270 -19.35 13.34 -8.41
CA GLY A 270 -20.18 13.14 -9.60
C GLY A 270 -19.35 13.11 -10.89
N ARG A 271 -18.25 13.85 -10.95
CA ARG A 271 -17.37 13.99 -12.11
C ARG A 271 -16.64 12.67 -12.44
N SER A 272 -16.18 11.95 -11.44
CA SER A 272 -15.57 10.63 -11.69
C SER A 272 -16.58 9.65 -12.27
N LYS A 273 -17.84 9.69 -11.82
CA LYS A 273 -18.91 8.84 -12.39
C LYS A 273 -19.20 9.22 -13.85
N GLU A 274 -19.35 10.51 -14.13
CA GLU A 274 -19.55 11.02 -15.48
C GLU A 274 -18.41 10.55 -16.44
N TRP A 275 -17.16 10.65 -16.01
CA TRP A 275 -16.02 10.21 -16.80
C TRP A 275 -15.99 8.70 -17.03
N VAL A 276 -16.39 7.90 -16.05
CA VAL A 276 -16.52 6.45 -16.21
C VAL A 276 -17.59 6.10 -17.22
N GLU A 277 -18.75 6.73 -17.17
CA GLU A 277 -19.86 6.51 -18.12
C GLU A 277 -19.47 6.94 -19.53
N ARG A 278 -18.88 8.13 -19.66
CA ARG A 278 -18.37 8.66 -20.92
C ARG A 278 -17.33 7.73 -21.53
N TYR A 279 -16.34 7.31 -20.75
CA TYR A 279 -15.28 6.43 -21.24
C TYR A 279 -15.83 5.08 -21.71
N ARG A 280 -16.78 4.48 -20.98
CA ARG A 280 -17.41 3.21 -21.37
C ARG A 280 -18.16 3.33 -22.69
N SER A 281 -18.87 4.44 -22.89
CA SER A 281 -19.56 4.72 -24.16
C SER A 281 -18.57 4.87 -25.31
N GLU A 282 -17.50 5.65 -25.14
CA GLU A 282 -16.46 5.86 -26.15
C GLU A 282 -15.69 4.56 -26.42
N ALA A 283 -15.41 3.76 -25.41
CA ALA A 283 -14.69 2.48 -25.54
C ALA A 283 -15.50 1.48 -26.37
N ALA A 284 -16.80 1.39 -26.13
CA ALA A 284 -17.68 0.53 -26.94
C ALA A 284 -17.74 0.96 -28.41
N ALA A 285 -17.67 2.27 -28.70
CA ALA A 285 -17.70 2.80 -30.05
C ALA A 285 -16.35 2.67 -30.78
N ASN A 286 -15.22 2.79 -30.07
CA ASN A 286 -13.88 2.92 -30.66
C ASN A 286 -12.96 1.73 -30.36
N GLY A 287 -13.44 0.66 -29.70
CA GLY A 287 -12.64 -0.52 -29.38
C GLY A 287 -11.54 -0.26 -28.34
N LEU A 288 -11.74 0.71 -27.43
CA LEU A 288 -10.81 0.95 -26.34
C LEU A 288 -10.94 -0.15 -25.25
N PRO A 289 -9.93 -0.37 -24.41
CA PRO A 289 -9.96 -1.39 -23.36
C PRO A 289 -11.00 -1.07 -22.28
N LEU A 290 -11.70 -2.09 -21.79
CA LEU A 290 -12.68 -1.99 -20.71
C LEU A 290 -12.23 -2.76 -19.47
#